data_9af0bf17fa28abac2181b52e9277a82a
#
_entry.id   9af0bf17fa28abac2181b52e9277a82a
#
_cell.length_a   1.000
_cell.length_b   1.000
_cell.length_c   1.000
_cell.angle_alpha   90.00
_cell.angle_beta   90.00
_cell.angle_gamma   90.00
#
_symmetry.space_group_name_H-M   'P 1'
#
loop_
_entity.id
_entity.type
_entity.pdbx_description
1 polymer ?
#
loop_
_entity_poly.entity_id
_entity_poly.type
_entity_poly.pdbx_seq_one_letter_code
_entity_poly.pdbx_strand_id
1 'polypeptide(L)'
;MIAFASSLDQGGILAKNIKDAAIALQCISGYDSKDATSIKAEVPNFSEDCESSEFEHVVGLVTDLIHSFGDEDLSKNYGEAIERLEKLKIKTKEIELPNLELSLPVYYVIAPAECSANLSRYDGIRFGYRAENVENLEDLYFKSRGEGFGKETKKRILIGTYCLSSGFYDAYYKKAQKIRNLISSDFVNAFKDVTSVMLPTTSGEAFDLGSITDPVEMYKQDIFTIPANLGGLPATSVPFGEKNNMPLGIQFIGNILEESSLLNISNKFQLGEK
;
A
#
# COMPACT_ATOMS: atom_id res chain seq x y z
N MET A 1 -15.46 -6.74 -1.46
CA MET A 1 -14.15 -7.18 -0.93
C MET A 1 -14.32 -7.61 0.52
N ILE A 2 -13.68 -8.70 0.94
CA ILE A 2 -13.71 -9.13 2.36
C ILE A 2 -12.66 -8.34 3.12
N ALA A 3 -13.07 -7.65 4.20
CA ALA A 3 -12.14 -6.83 4.97
C ALA A 3 -11.15 -7.69 5.77
N PHE A 4 -9.86 -7.46 5.55
CA PHE A 4 -8.76 -7.92 6.40
C PHE A 4 -8.40 -6.81 7.39
N ALA A 5 -7.96 -5.66 6.90
CA ALA A 5 -7.69 -4.45 7.67
C ALA A 5 -8.47 -3.28 7.04
N SER A 6 -9.68 -3.02 7.51
CA SER A 6 -10.68 -2.16 6.87
C SER A 6 -10.19 -0.75 6.53
N SER A 7 -9.25 -0.22 7.29
CA SER A 7 -8.70 1.12 7.08
C SER A 7 -7.45 1.13 6.20
N LEU A 8 -6.98 -0.04 5.75
CA LEU A 8 -5.73 -0.20 4.98
C LEU A 8 -5.94 -0.97 3.67
N ASP A 9 -6.98 -1.81 3.59
CA ASP A 9 -7.24 -2.63 2.41
C ASP A 9 -7.53 -1.75 1.19
N GLN A 10 -6.86 -2.05 0.07
CA GLN A 10 -7.07 -1.38 -1.20
C GLN A 10 -7.25 -2.42 -2.31
N GLY A 11 -8.26 -2.23 -3.15
CA GLY A 11 -8.40 -2.97 -4.40
C GLY A 11 -7.40 -2.42 -5.41
N GLY A 12 -6.73 -3.31 -6.14
CA GLY A 12 -5.72 -2.90 -7.12
C GLY A 12 -5.88 -3.61 -8.46
N ILE A 13 -5.30 -3.01 -9.49
CA ILE A 13 -5.29 -3.54 -10.85
C ILE A 13 -3.86 -3.89 -11.23
N LEU A 14 -3.68 -5.07 -11.79
CA LEU A 14 -2.45 -5.52 -12.41
C LEU A 14 -2.64 -5.57 -13.92
N ALA A 15 -1.89 -4.76 -14.66
CA ALA A 15 -1.95 -4.67 -16.11
C ALA A 15 -0.55 -4.56 -16.72
N LYS A 16 -0.41 -4.73 -18.03
CA LYS A 16 0.88 -4.61 -18.72
C LYS A 16 1.32 -3.16 -18.90
N ASN A 17 0.40 -2.23 -18.86
CA ASN A 17 0.66 -0.80 -19.00
C ASN A 17 -0.36 0.01 -18.22
N ILE A 18 -0.06 1.28 -17.98
CA ILE A 18 -0.90 2.18 -17.20
C ILE A 18 -2.24 2.47 -17.89
N LYS A 19 -2.28 2.51 -19.21
CA LYS A 19 -3.52 2.75 -19.96
C LYS A 19 -4.53 1.62 -19.72
N ASP A 20 -4.10 0.37 -19.80
CA ASP A 20 -4.97 -0.78 -19.50
C ASP A 20 -5.42 -0.78 -18.04
N ALA A 21 -4.53 -0.37 -17.12
CA ALA A 21 -4.88 -0.20 -15.72
C ALA A 21 -5.93 0.90 -15.52
N ALA A 22 -5.82 2.02 -16.21
CA ALA A 22 -6.79 3.12 -16.17
C ALA A 22 -8.17 2.69 -16.66
N ILE A 23 -8.25 1.95 -17.79
CA ILE A 23 -9.49 1.40 -18.32
C ILE A 23 -10.16 0.47 -17.32
N ALA A 24 -9.39 -0.45 -16.73
CA ALA A 24 -9.92 -1.40 -15.77
C ALA A 24 -10.35 -0.71 -14.48
N LEU A 25 -9.58 0.28 -13.97
CA LEU A 25 -9.93 1.06 -12.80
C LEU A 25 -11.25 1.81 -13.01
N GLN A 26 -11.45 2.43 -14.18
CA GLN A 26 -12.69 3.12 -14.52
C GLN A 26 -13.90 2.21 -14.46
N CYS A 27 -13.76 0.94 -14.90
CA CYS A 27 -14.84 -0.03 -14.89
C CYS A 27 -15.28 -0.47 -13.47
N ILE A 28 -14.37 -0.44 -12.51
CA ILE A 28 -14.64 -0.90 -11.13
C ILE A 28 -14.86 0.24 -10.13
N SER A 29 -14.60 1.49 -10.54
CA SER A 29 -14.81 2.68 -9.70
C SER A 29 -16.26 3.15 -9.76
N GLY A 30 -16.72 3.74 -8.66
CA GLY A 30 -18.03 4.35 -8.58
C GLY A 30 -18.68 4.20 -7.21
N TYR A 31 -19.74 4.96 -7.00
CA TYR A 31 -20.49 4.92 -5.76
C TYR A 31 -21.40 3.67 -5.68
N ASP A 32 -21.27 2.93 -4.60
CA ASP A 32 -22.17 1.83 -4.25
C ASP A 32 -23.04 2.22 -3.03
N SER A 33 -24.35 2.33 -3.23
CA SER A 33 -25.30 2.68 -2.16
C SER A 33 -25.45 1.59 -1.07
N LYS A 34 -24.94 0.38 -1.33
CA LYS A 34 -24.95 -0.75 -0.37
C LYS A 34 -23.69 -0.80 0.47
N ASP A 35 -22.66 0.00 0.14
CA ASP A 35 -21.44 0.11 0.91
C ASP A 35 -21.40 1.48 1.60
N ALA A 36 -21.51 1.45 2.94
CA ALA A 36 -21.51 2.68 3.76
C ALA A 36 -20.16 3.43 3.71
N THR A 37 -19.09 2.79 3.26
CA THR A 37 -17.75 3.39 3.10
C THR A 37 -17.50 3.97 1.72
N SER A 38 -18.39 3.69 0.75
CA SER A 38 -18.27 4.19 -0.62
C SER A 38 -18.47 5.71 -0.67
N ILE A 39 -17.53 6.40 -1.31
CA ILE A 39 -17.53 7.86 -1.43
C ILE A 39 -18.43 8.28 -2.58
N LYS A 40 -19.30 9.28 -2.35
CA LYS A 40 -20.08 9.93 -3.41
C LYS A 40 -19.22 10.95 -4.14
N ALA A 41 -18.36 10.46 -5.03
CA ALA A 41 -17.57 11.28 -5.92
C ALA A 41 -17.91 10.92 -7.38
N GLU A 42 -17.79 11.89 -8.27
CA GLU A 42 -17.83 11.64 -9.70
C GLU A 42 -16.57 10.86 -10.09
N VAL A 43 -16.72 9.84 -10.93
CA VAL A 43 -15.61 9.07 -11.47
C VAL A 43 -15.11 9.76 -12.73
N PRO A 44 -13.85 10.25 -12.75
CA PRO A 44 -13.25 10.84 -13.95
C PRO A 44 -13.12 9.82 -15.09
N ASN A 45 -12.85 10.32 -16.30
CA ASN A 45 -12.50 9.44 -17.42
C ASN A 45 -11.01 9.08 -17.36
N PHE A 46 -10.64 8.14 -16.48
CA PHE A 46 -9.27 7.73 -16.28
C PHE A 46 -8.54 7.31 -17.57
N SER A 47 -9.26 6.73 -18.52
CA SER A 47 -8.67 6.28 -19.78
C SER A 47 -8.27 7.43 -20.71
N GLU A 48 -9.00 8.55 -20.70
CA GLU A 48 -8.67 9.76 -21.45
C GLU A 48 -7.65 10.59 -20.68
N ASP A 49 -7.86 10.77 -19.37
CA ASP A 49 -7.00 11.57 -18.49
C ASP A 49 -5.56 11.03 -18.47
N CYS A 50 -5.39 9.73 -18.50
CA CYS A 50 -4.10 9.06 -18.50
C CYS A 50 -3.21 9.47 -19.70
N GLU A 51 -3.79 9.86 -20.85
CA GLU A 51 -3.06 10.31 -22.05
C GLU A 51 -3.15 11.83 -22.27
N SER A 52 -3.87 12.56 -21.42
CA SER A 52 -4.08 13.99 -21.58
C SER A 52 -2.78 14.80 -21.44
N SER A 53 -2.70 15.88 -22.20
CA SER A 53 -1.62 16.87 -22.11
C SER A 53 -1.91 18.00 -21.10
N GLU A 54 -3.09 18.01 -20.51
CA GLU A 54 -3.53 19.10 -19.64
C GLU A 54 -2.94 19.06 -18.23
N PHE A 55 -2.43 17.90 -17.80
CA PHE A 55 -1.84 17.75 -16.48
C PHE A 55 -0.42 18.29 -16.42
N GLU A 56 -0.20 19.24 -15.53
CA GLU A 56 1.12 19.67 -15.08
C GLU A 56 1.55 18.86 -13.85
N HIS A 57 2.80 18.41 -13.86
CA HIS A 57 3.33 17.60 -12.77
C HIS A 57 4.49 18.28 -12.08
N VAL A 58 4.49 18.19 -10.75
CA VAL A 58 5.64 18.42 -9.89
C VAL A 58 5.80 17.16 -9.05
N VAL A 59 6.89 16.42 -9.25
CA VAL A 59 7.13 15.16 -8.53
C VAL A 59 8.02 15.43 -7.32
N GLY A 60 7.52 15.02 -6.15
CA GLY A 60 8.26 15.06 -4.89
C GLY A 60 9.31 13.96 -4.84
N LEU A 61 10.55 14.32 -4.53
CA LEU A 61 11.69 13.42 -4.35
C LEU A 61 12.05 13.32 -2.87
N VAL A 62 12.51 12.16 -2.43
CA VAL A 62 12.95 11.88 -1.07
C VAL A 62 14.38 11.31 -1.07
N THR A 63 15.27 11.96 -1.80
CA THR A 63 16.63 11.47 -2.12
C THR A 63 17.42 11.14 -0.86
N ASP A 64 17.41 12.00 0.15
CA ASP A 64 18.12 11.78 1.40
C ASP A 64 17.61 10.55 2.14
N LEU A 65 16.30 10.33 2.14
CA LEU A 65 15.68 9.14 2.75
C LEU A 65 16.15 7.87 2.03
N ILE A 66 16.15 7.86 0.68
CA ILE A 66 16.59 6.69 -0.09
C ILE A 66 18.06 6.39 0.18
N HIS A 67 18.92 7.41 0.23
CA HIS A 67 20.34 7.24 0.56
C HIS A 67 20.53 6.71 2.01
N SER A 68 19.66 7.05 2.94
CA SER A 68 19.75 6.60 4.34
C SER A 68 19.59 5.09 4.50
N PHE A 69 18.97 4.40 3.55
CA PHE A 69 18.89 2.93 3.54
C PHE A 69 20.23 2.25 3.25
N GLY A 70 21.22 2.98 2.70
CA GLY A 70 22.58 2.48 2.47
C GLY A 70 22.70 1.41 1.37
N ASP A 71 21.67 1.20 0.54
CA ASP A 71 21.69 0.31 -0.62
C ASP A 71 22.09 1.10 -1.87
N GLU A 72 23.25 0.79 -2.42
CA GLU A 72 23.80 1.50 -3.61
C GLU A 72 22.97 1.23 -4.86
N ASP A 73 22.46 0.01 -5.06
CA ASP A 73 21.65 -0.34 -6.22
C ASP A 73 20.29 0.35 -6.18
N LEU A 74 19.68 0.43 -4.98
CA LEU A 74 18.45 1.16 -4.76
C LEU A 74 18.63 2.65 -5.07
N SER A 75 19.69 3.25 -4.52
CA SER A 75 20.04 4.66 -4.73
C SER A 75 20.32 4.96 -6.21
N LYS A 76 21.03 4.06 -6.90
CA LYS A 76 21.31 4.17 -8.33
C LYS A 76 20.02 4.11 -9.16
N ASN A 77 19.16 3.11 -8.93
CA ASN A 77 17.90 2.98 -9.66
C ASN A 77 16.99 4.20 -9.46
N TYR A 78 16.94 4.73 -8.23
CA TYR A 78 16.20 5.94 -7.91
C TYR A 78 16.78 7.18 -8.63
N GLY A 79 18.11 7.31 -8.69
CA GLY A 79 18.80 8.37 -9.43
C GLY A 79 18.50 8.30 -10.94
N GLU A 80 18.55 7.11 -11.54
CA GLU A 80 18.20 6.91 -12.95
C GLU A 80 16.71 7.26 -13.22
N ALA A 81 15.83 7.04 -12.25
CA ALA A 81 14.41 7.45 -12.35
C ALA A 81 14.27 8.98 -12.32
N ILE A 82 15.06 9.68 -11.51
CA ILE A 82 15.12 11.15 -11.51
C ILE A 82 15.59 11.68 -12.86
N GLU A 83 16.68 11.13 -13.41
CA GLU A 83 17.16 11.51 -14.76
C GLU A 83 16.09 11.30 -15.84
N ARG A 84 15.27 10.24 -15.71
CA ARG A 84 14.15 10.01 -16.63
C ARG A 84 13.09 11.10 -16.52
N LEU A 85 12.73 11.54 -15.31
CA LEU A 85 11.82 12.67 -15.13
C LEU A 85 12.36 13.96 -15.76
N GLU A 86 13.66 14.23 -15.61
CA GLU A 86 14.33 15.38 -16.21
C GLU A 86 14.28 15.35 -17.75
N LYS A 87 14.59 14.20 -18.37
CA LYS A 87 14.46 13.98 -19.83
C LYS A 87 13.02 14.23 -20.31
N LEU A 88 12.03 13.82 -19.54
CA LEU A 88 10.61 14.09 -19.81
C LEU A 88 10.20 15.54 -19.50
N LYS A 89 11.12 16.40 -19.04
CA LYS A 89 10.89 17.80 -18.62
C LYS A 89 9.81 17.94 -17.53
N ILE A 90 9.67 16.92 -16.69
CA ILE A 90 8.79 16.94 -15.54
C ILE A 90 9.51 17.62 -14.38
N LYS A 91 8.85 18.62 -13.77
CA LYS A 91 9.42 19.33 -12.63
C LYS A 91 9.56 18.41 -11.43
N THR A 92 10.64 18.52 -10.71
CA THR A 92 10.90 17.79 -9.47
C THR A 92 11.14 18.74 -8.31
N LYS A 93 10.86 18.31 -7.09
CA LYS A 93 11.10 19.06 -5.85
C LYS A 93 11.50 18.10 -4.75
N GLU A 94 12.61 18.40 -4.04
CA GLU A 94 12.93 17.66 -2.81
C GLU A 94 11.91 17.95 -1.74
N ILE A 95 11.45 16.89 -1.06
CA ILE A 95 10.50 16.93 0.04
C ILE A 95 10.99 16.06 1.19
N GLU A 96 10.45 16.28 2.36
CA GLU A 96 10.72 15.47 3.54
C GLU A 96 9.50 14.67 3.96
N LEU A 97 9.71 13.39 4.30
CA LEU A 97 8.74 12.50 4.91
C LEU A 97 9.32 11.93 6.21
N PRO A 98 9.47 12.75 7.26
CA PRO A 98 10.26 12.40 8.44
C PRO A 98 9.72 11.20 9.25
N ASN A 99 8.44 10.86 9.08
CA ASN A 99 7.83 9.76 9.80
C ASN A 99 7.68 8.48 8.95
N LEU A 100 8.18 8.47 7.69
CA LEU A 100 7.99 7.33 6.78
C LEU A 100 8.55 6.02 7.34
N GLU A 101 9.72 6.03 7.95
CA GLU A 101 10.35 4.84 8.54
C GLU A 101 9.52 4.21 9.67
N LEU A 102 8.66 5.00 10.31
CA LEU A 102 7.74 4.50 11.33
C LEU A 102 6.55 3.75 10.74
N SER A 103 6.39 3.74 9.42
CA SER A 103 5.28 3.07 8.74
C SER A 103 5.26 1.57 9.01
N LEU A 104 6.43 0.93 9.00
CA LEU A 104 6.55 -0.51 9.23
C LEU A 104 6.03 -0.94 10.61
N PRO A 105 6.56 -0.44 11.74
CA PRO A 105 6.06 -0.82 13.05
C PRO A 105 4.59 -0.41 13.28
N VAL A 106 4.14 0.70 12.71
CA VAL A 106 2.73 1.15 12.79
C VAL A 106 1.80 0.17 12.10
N TYR A 107 2.15 -0.25 10.88
CA TYR A 107 1.37 -1.23 10.11
C TYR A 107 1.23 -2.56 10.87
N TYR A 108 2.33 -3.07 11.44
CA TYR A 108 2.32 -4.35 12.17
C TYR A 108 1.62 -4.32 13.53
N VAL A 109 1.13 -3.16 13.95
CA VAL A 109 0.18 -3.01 15.06
C VAL A 109 -1.25 -2.86 14.53
N ILE A 110 -1.47 -1.94 13.58
CA ILE A 110 -2.82 -1.59 13.10
C ILE A 110 -3.43 -2.74 12.29
N ALA A 111 -2.71 -3.28 11.31
CA ALA A 111 -3.24 -4.32 10.43
C ALA A 111 -3.64 -5.60 11.18
N PRO A 112 -2.82 -6.18 12.10
CA PRO A 112 -3.24 -7.29 12.90
C PRO A 112 -4.41 -6.97 13.85
N ALA A 113 -4.46 -5.76 14.43
CA ALA A 113 -5.57 -5.34 15.30
C ALA A 113 -6.90 -5.33 14.54
N GLU A 114 -6.92 -4.72 13.35
CA GLU A 114 -8.11 -4.70 12.50
C GLU A 114 -8.44 -6.09 11.95
N CYS A 115 -7.44 -6.89 11.57
CA CYS A 115 -7.60 -8.28 11.16
C CYS A 115 -8.28 -9.10 12.24
N SER A 116 -7.83 -9.01 13.49
CA SER A 116 -8.43 -9.69 14.63
C SER A 116 -9.92 -9.35 14.79
N ALA A 117 -10.27 -8.06 14.69
CA ALA A 117 -11.64 -7.58 14.77
C ALA A 117 -12.49 -8.05 13.58
N ASN A 118 -11.99 -7.88 12.34
CA ASN A 118 -12.72 -8.21 11.12
C ASN A 118 -12.96 -9.72 10.97
N LEU A 119 -11.95 -10.53 11.26
CA LEU A 119 -12.05 -11.99 11.12
C LEU A 119 -12.73 -12.68 12.31
N SER A 120 -13.11 -11.95 13.36
CA SER A 120 -13.88 -12.49 14.48
C SER A 120 -15.27 -13.02 14.07
N ARG A 121 -15.83 -12.49 12.99
CA ARG A 121 -17.15 -12.88 12.44
C ARG A 121 -17.16 -14.25 11.74
N TYR A 122 -15.99 -14.80 11.40
CA TYR A 122 -15.86 -16.11 10.75
C TYR A 122 -15.78 -17.20 11.81
N ASP A 123 -16.94 -17.60 12.30
CA ASP A 123 -17.13 -18.50 13.44
C ASP A 123 -17.63 -19.90 13.07
N GLY A 124 -17.87 -20.14 11.76
CA GLY A 124 -18.43 -21.41 11.28
C GLY A 124 -19.94 -21.54 11.49
N ILE A 125 -20.60 -20.51 12.03
CA ILE A 125 -22.06 -20.48 12.20
C ILE A 125 -22.69 -19.57 11.15
N ARG A 126 -22.28 -18.29 11.11
CA ARG A 126 -22.79 -17.30 10.17
C ARG A 126 -22.03 -17.26 8.88
N PHE A 127 -20.70 -17.37 8.98
CA PHE A 127 -19.78 -17.23 7.86
C PHE A 127 -18.59 -18.18 7.98
N GLY A 128 -17.98 -18.47 6.83
CA GLY A 128 -16.73 -19.18 6.71
C GLY A 128 -16.88 -20.70 6.79
N TYR A 129 -15.74 -21.35 6.95
CA TYR A 129 -15.63 -22.79 7.10
C TYR A 129 -16.29 -23.25 8.40
N ARG A 130 -17.05 -24.33 8.34
CA ARG A 130 -17.65 -24.99 9.50
C ARG A 130 -17.06 -26.39 9.66
N ALA A 131 -16.47 -26.63 10.81
CA ALA A 131 -15.89 -27.94 11.13
C ALA A 131 -16.98 -29.00 11.28
N GLU A 132 -16.64 -30.21 10.88
CA GLU A 132 -17.44 -31.43 11.11
C GLU A 132 -17.04 -32.09 12.43
N ASN A 133 -17.88 -32.99 12.93
CA ASN A 133 -17.63 -33.80 14.15
C ASN A 133 -17.31 -32.93 15.39
N VAL A 134 -18.20 -31.98 15.69
CA VAL A 134 -18.10 -31.10 16.85
C VAL A 134 -18.97 -31.61 17.99
N GLU A 135 -18.49 -31.53 19.23
CA GLU A 135 -19.20 -32.03 20.42
C GLU A 135 -20.13 -30.97 21.05
N ASN A 136 -19.71 -29.69 20.96
CA ASN A 136 -20.45 -28.58 21.56
C ASN A 136 -20.10 -27.27 20.84
N LEU A 137 -20.72 -26.16 21.30
CA LEU A 137 -20.55 -24.86 20.67
C LEU A 137 -19.09 -24.34 20.76
N GLU A 138 -18.41 -24.56 21.87
CA GLU A 138 -17.03 -24.15 22.06
C GLU A 138 -16.11 -24.91 21.11
N ASP A 139 -16.27 -26.21 20.99
CA ASP A 139 -15.52 -27.07 20.06
C ASP A 139 -15.80 -26.66 18.62
N LEU A 140 -17.04 -26.28 18.27
CA LEU A 140 -17.35 -25.72 16.96
C LEU A 140 -16.52 -24.48 16.64
N TYR A 141 -16.43 -23.54 17.54
CA TYR A 141 -15.62 -22.34 17.34
C TYR A 141 -14.12 -22.68 17.21
N PHE A 142 -13.60 -23.49 18.10
CA PHE A 142 -12.21 -23.88 18.10
C PHE A 142 -11.80 -24.59 16.81
N LYS A 143 -12.54 -25.63 16.43
CA LYS A 143 -12.25 -26.43 15.23
C LYS A 143 -12.44 -25.61 13.96
N SER A 144 -13.57 -24.88 13.81
CA SER A 144 -13.86 -24.11 12.61
C SER A 144 -12.81 -23.03 12.37
N ARG A 145 -12.39 -22.30 13.39
CA ARG A 145 -11.36 -21.27 13.28
C ARG A 145 -9.96 -21.87 13.16
N GLY A 146 -9.71 -22.96 13.89
CA GLY A 146 -8.42 -23.67 13.84
C GLY A 146 -8.11 -24.29 12.48
N GLU A 147 -9.09 -24.88 11.83
CA GLU A 147 -8.98 -25.53 10.53
C GLU A 147 -9.14 -24.55 9.36
N GLY A 148 -10.08 -23.59 9.49
CA GLY A 148 -10.43 -22.66 8.43
C GLY A 148 -9.42 -21.54 8.19
N PHE A 149 -8.63 -21.15 9.20
CA PHE A 149 -7.58 -20.13 9.01
C PHE A 149 -6.20 -20.72 8.84
N GLY A 150 -5.48 -20.22 7.83
CA GLY A 150 -4.07 -20.54 7.61
C GLY A 150 -3.16 -20.07 8.76
N LYS A 151 -1.94 -20.60 8.80
CA LYS A 151 -0.97 -20.33 9.88
C LYS A 151 -0.67 -18.83 10.07
N GLU A 152 -0.42 -18.10 8.97
CA GLU A 152 -0.10 -16.67 9.05
C GLU A 152 -1.31 -15.84 9.50
N THR A 153 -2.51 -16.16 9.02
CA THR A 153 -3.74 -15.49 9.44
C THR A 153 -3.96 -15.67 10.95
N LYS A 154 -3.80 -16.89 11.47
CA LYS A 154 -3.90 -17.16 12.92
C LYS A 154 -2.90 -16.36 13.73
N LYS A 155 -1.65 -16.26 13.26
CA LYS A 155 -0.60 -15.45 13.89
C LYS A 155 -1.02 -13.98 13.98
N ARG A 156 -1.53 -13.40 12.88
CA ARG A 156 -2.00 -12.00 12.85
C ARG A 156 -3.20 -11.78 13.75
N ILE A 157 -4.16 -12.70 13.80
CA ILE A 157 -5.30 -12.64 14.74
C ILE A 157 -4.79 -12.61 16.19
N LEU A 158 -3.84 -13.46 16.56
CA LEU A 158 -3.29 -13.51 17.92
C LEU A 158 -2.56 -12.21 18.27
N ILE A 159 -1.70 -11.70 17.39
CA ILE A 159 -1.01 -10.41 17.59
C ILE A 159 -2.04 -9.28 17.76
N GLY A 160 -3.05 -9.21 16.89
CA GLY A 160 -4.07 -8.18 16.96
C GLY A 160 -4.89 -8.25 18.25
N THR A 161 -5.27 -9.45 18.67
CA THR A 161 -5.98 -9.66 19.95
C THR A 161 -5.14 -9.17 21.13
N TYR A 162 -3.84 -9.43 21.12
CA TYR A 162 -2.90 -8.94 22.13
C TYR A 162 -2.83 -7.40 22.14
N CYS A 163 -2.64 -6.78 20.98
CA CYS A 163 -2.58 -5.31 20.85
C CYS A 163 -3.88 -4.61 21.29
N LEU A 164 -5.03 -5.28 21.17
CA LEU A 164 -6.32 -4.74 21.57
C LEU A 164 -6.71 -5.08 23.02
N SER A 165 -5.96 -5.92 23.71
CA SER A 165 -6.27 -6.33 25.07
C SER A 165 -6.07 -5.23 26.08
N SER A 166 -6.74 -5.36 27.24
CA SER A 166 -6.65 -4.42 28.35
C SER A 166 -5.17 -4.27 28.81
N GLY A 167 -4.72 -3.03 28.98
CA GLY A 167 -3.35 -2.71 29.35
C GLY A 167 -2.39 -2.50 28.16
N PHE A 168 -2.69 -3.06 26.98
CA PHE A 168 -1.85 -2.92 25.77
C PHE A 168 -2.47 -2.00 24.74
N TYR A 169 -3.79 -1.80 24.77
CA TYR A 169 -4.51 -0.95 23.81
C TYR A 169 -3.95 0.47 23.70
N ASP A 170 -3.70 1.14 24.84
CA ASP A 170 -3.17 2.50 24.86
C ASP A 170 -1.70 2.54 24.44
N ALA A 171 -0.92 1.54 24.90
CA ALA A 171 0.51 1.47 24.65
C ALA A 171 0.86 1.16 23.19
N TYR A 172 0.05 0.34 22.51
CA TYR A 172 0.30 -0.09 21.15
C TYR A 172 -0.67 0.53 20.15
N TYR A 173 -1.96 0.20 20.22
CA TYR A 173 -2.92 0.58 19.18
C TYR A 173 -3.14 2.10 19.10
N LYS A 174 -3.42 2.76 20.22
CA LYS A 174 -3.59 4.23 20.22
C LYS A 174 -2.32 4.95 19.83
N LYS A 175 -1.15 4.45 20.25
CA LYS A 175 0.14 5.04 19.87
C LYS A 175 0.36 4.89 18.36
N ALA A 176 0.10 3.71 17.79
CA ALA A 176 0.20 3.47 16.36
C ALA A 176 -0.74 4.39 15.55
N GLN A 177 -1.98 4.57 16.00
CA GLN A 177 -2.92 5.50 15.37
C GLN A 177 -2.43 6.96 15.39
N LYS A 178 -1.78 7.40 16.48
CA LYS A 178 -1.19 8.75 16.55
C LYS A 178 -0.04 8.90 15.55
N ILE A 179 0.83 7.89 15.46
CA ILE A 179 1.95 7.93 14.50
C ILE A 179 1.43 7.83 13.06
N ARG A 180 0.39 7.04 12.79
CA ARG A 180 -0.28 7.02 11.48
C ARG A 180 -0.73 8.42 11.05
N ASN A 181 -1.31 9.19 11.97
CA ASN A 181 -1.71 10.56 11.67
C ASN A 181 -0.51 11.47 11.33
N LEU A 182 0.66 11.25 11.94
CA LEU A 182 1.88 11.99 11.59
C LEU A 182 2.34 11.61 10.16
N ILE A 183 2.38 10.32 9.83
CA ILE A 183 2.71 9.84 8.49
C ILE A 183 1.76 10.43 7.44
N SER A 184 0.45 10.39 7.71
CA SER A 184 -0.55 11.01 6.82
C SER A 184 -0.34 12.52 6.67
N SER A 185 0.03 13.21 7.76
CA SER A 185 0.32 14.64 7.75
C SER A 185 1.56 15.00 6.93
N ASP A 186 2.58 14.14 6.89
CA ASP A 186 3.76 14.34 6.04
C ASP A 186 3.33 14.41 4.56
N PHE A 187 2.51 13.47 4.11
CA PHE A 187 1.99 13.50 2.74
C PHE A 187 1.08 14.69 2.46
N VAL A 188 0.16 15.02 3.38
CA VAL A 188 -0.69 16.23 3.25
C VAL A 188 0.14 17.50 3.12
N ASN A 189 1.26 17.59 3.83
CA ASN A 189 2.17 18.73 3.71
C ASN A 189 2.93 18.69 2.38
N ALA A 190 3.43 17.55 1.95
CA ALA A 190 4.09 17.39 0.66
C ALA A 190 3.18 17.80 -0.50
N PHE A 191 1.93 17.35 -0.52
CA PHE A 191 0.95 17.66 -1.58
C PHE A 191 0.51 19.12 -1.66
N LYS A 192 0.98 20.01 -0.78
CA LYS A 192 0.83 21.45 -0.98
C LYS A 192 1.74 21.99 -2.08
N ASP A 193 2.82 21.29 -2.34
CA ASP A 193 3.91 21.72 -3.22
C ASP A 193 4.13 20.80 -4.43
N VAL A 194 3.68 19.55 -4.32
CA VAL A 194 3.89 18.53 -5.37
C VAL A 194 2.58 17.83 -5.72
N THR A 195 2.50 17.29 -6.94
CA THR A 195 1.30 16.57 -7.43
C THR A 195 1.38 15.08 -7.14
N SER A 196 2.58 14.54 -7.01
CA SER A 196 2.83 13.14 -6.64
C SER A 196 4.17 13.00 -5.95
N VAL A 197 4.34 11.92 -5.19
CA VAL A 197 5.59 11.56 -4.53
C VAL A 197 6.15 10.31 -5.20
N MET A 198 7.42 10.32 -5.59
CA MET A 198 8.11 9.17 -6.18
C MET A 198 8.89 8.42 -5.10
N LEU A 199 8.73 7.09 -5.08
CA LEU A 199 9.47 6.17 -4.21
C LEU A 199 9.86 4.92 -5.01
N PRO A 200 10.86 4.13 -4.59
CA PRO A 200 10.98 2.76 -5.04
C PRO A 200 9.71 1.95 -4.70
N THR A 201 9.38 0.95 -5.49
CA THR A 201 8.25 0.05 -5.14
C THR A 201 8.65 -0.92 -4.04
N THR A 202 9.85 -1.48 -4.13
CA THR A 202 10.42 -2.45 -3.18
C THR A 202 11.86 -2.08 -2.86
N SER A 203 12.39 -2.64 -1.78
CA SER A 203 13.79 -2.41 -1.37
C SER A 203 14.82 -3.10 -2.29
N GLY A 204 14.39 -3.97 -3.19
CA GLY A 204 15.28 -4.69 -4.11
C GLY A 204 14.50 -5.59 -5.05
N GLU A 205 15.20 -6.50 -5.71
CA GLU A 205 14.64 -7.52 -6.58
C GLU A 205 13.87 -8.59 -5.81
N ALA A 206 13.08 -9.41 -6.53
CA ALA A 206 12.43 -10.56 -5.94
C ALA A 206 13.46 -11.54 -5.36
N PHE A 207 13.25 -11.94 -4.13
CA PHE A 207 14.11 -12.91 -3.42
C PHE A 207 13.74 -14.35 -3.76
N ASP A 208 14.69 -15.28 -3.61
CA ASP A 208 14.47 -16.69 -3.82
C ASP A 208 13.46 -17.29 -2.82
N LEU A 209 12.67 -18.24 -3.28
CA LEU A 209 11.69 -18.91 -2.42
C LEU A 209 12.35 -19.54 -1.20
N GLY A 210 11.94 -19.11 -0.02
CA GLY A 210 12.44 -19.62 1.26
C GLY A 210 13.80 -19.07 1.69
N SER A 211 14.39 -18.10 0.98
CA SER A 211 15.68 -17.50 1.38
C SER A 211 15.55 -16.60 2.60
N ILE A 212 14.43 -15.91 2.76
CA ILE A 212 14.17 -15.05 3.92
C ILE A 212 13.46 -15.87 4.99
N THR A 213 14.16 -16.19 6.06
CA THR A 213 13.63 -16.97 7.20
C THR A 213 13.29 -16.08 8.40
N ASP A 214 13.95 -14.94 8.55
CA ASP A 214 13.65 -13.96 9.59
C ASP A 214 12.39 -13.17 9.23
N PRO A 215 11.34 -13.19 10.08
CA PRO A 215 10.14 -12.41 9.84
C PRO A 215 10.38 -10.89 9.75
N VAL A 216 11.36 -10.36 10.46
CA VAL A 216 11.67 -8.91 10.45
C VAL A 216 12.24 -8.51 9.09
N GLU A 217 13.16 -9.31 8.55
CA GLU A 217 13.70 -9.07 7.19
C GLU A 217 12.63 -9.20 6.11
N MET A 218 11.71 -10.15 6.26
CA MET A 218 10.55 -10.26 5.36
C MET A 218 9.68 -8.99 5.44
N TYR A 219 9.46 -8.47 6.62
CA TYR A 219 8.63 -7.28 6.82
C TYR A 219 9.26 -6.00 6.27
N LYS A 220 10.59 -5.89 6.26
CA LYS A 220 11.30 -4.74 5.66
C LYS A 220 11.04 -4.59 4.15
N GLN A 221 10.65 -5.66 3.46
CA GLN A 221 10.32 -5.59 2.04
C GLN A 221 9.14 -4.67 1.74
N ASP A 222 8.27 -4.43 2.73
CA ASP A 222 7.05 -3.63 2.59
C ASP A 222 7.25 -2.14 2.93
N ILE A 223 8.48 -1.70 3.26
CA ILE A 223 8.75 -0.35 3.79
C ILE A 223 8.23 0.77 2.89
N PHE A 224 8.30 0.61 1.57
CA PHE A 224 7.88 1.62 0.60
C PHE A 224 6.41 1.51 0.18
N THR A 225 5.78 0.35 0.34
CA THR A 225 4.36 0.14 -0.06
C THR A 225 3.38 0.49 1.06
N ILE A 226 3.75 0.27 2.30
CA ILE A 226 2.92 0.54 3.48
C ILE A 226 2.49 2.02 3.63
N PRO A 227 3.34 3.02 3.36
CA PRO A 227 2.98 4.43 3.59
C PRO A 227 1.73 4.88 2.84
N ALA A 228 1.53 4.44 1.60
CA ALA A 228 0.34 4.76 0.82
C ALA A 228 -0.94 4.25 1.50
N ASN A 229 -0.93 3.00 2.00
CA ASN A 229 -2.07 2.42 2.72
C ASN A 229 -2.34 3.12 4.05
N LEU A 230 -1.31 3.47 4.83
CA LEU A 230 -1.46 4.22 6.08
C LEU A 230 -2.01 5.62 5.84
N GLY A 231 -1.60 6.27 4.76
CA GLY A 231 -2.08 7.58 4.32
C GLY A 231 -3.47 7.55 3.70
N GLY A 232 -3.95 6.38 3.25
CA GLY A 232 -5.19 6.26 2.48
C GLY A 232 -5.08 6.90 1.10
N LEU A 233 -3.91 6.74 0.45
CA LEU A 233 -3.52 7.42 -0.77
C LEU A 233 -3.52 6.46 -1.96
N PRO A 234 -3.90 6.90 -3.17
CA PRO A 234 -3.73 6.12 -4.38
C PRO A 234 -2.25 6.02 -4.74
N ALA A 235 -1.85 4.85 -5.26
CA ALA A 235 -0.49 4.62 -5.70
C ALA A 235 -0.46 3.76 -6.97
N THR A 236 0.57 3.99 -7.79
CA THR A 236 0.86 3.18 -8.97
C THR A 236 2.30 2.70 -8.91
N SER A 237 2.56 1.49 -9.40
CA SER A 237 3.91 0.96 -9.59
C SER A 237 4.17 0.77 -11.07
N VAL A 238 5.30 1.27 -11.54
CA VAL A 238 5.74 1.19 -12.93
C VAL A 238 7.04 0.42 -12.99
N PRO A 239 7.19 -0.60 -13.85
CA PRO A 239 8.46 -1.28 -14.04
C PRO A 239 9.55 -0.29 -14.49
N PHE A 240 10.66 -0.27 -13.77
CA PHE A 240 11.79 0.59 -14.08
C PHE A 240 13.09 0.04 -13.51
N GLY A 241 14.08 -0.18 -14.39
CA GLY A 241 15.36 -0.77 -14.01
C GLY A 241 15.30 -2.29 -13.76
N GLU A 242 16.49 -2.85 -13.55
CA GLU A 242 16.66 -4.26 -13.22
C GLU A 242 17.89 -4.46 -12.32
N LYS A 243 17.88 -5.51 -11.53
CA LYS A 243 19.00 -5.99 -10.73
C LYS A 243 19.08 -7.50 -10.87
N ASN A 244 20.25 -8.03 -11.19
CA ASN A 244 20.46 -9.49 -11.40
C ASN A 244 19.48 -10.12 -12.43
N ASN A 245 19.13 -9.39 -13.50
CA ASN A 245 18.12 -9.75 -14.51
C ASN A 245 16.68 -9.88 -13.94
N MET A 246 16.43 -9.33 -12.77
CA MET A 246 15.10 -9.25 -12.16
C MET A 246 14.58 -7.83 -12.22
N PRO A 247 13.30 -7.61 -12.59
CA PRO A 247 12.76 -6.27 -12.72
C PRO A 247 12.67 -5.56 -11.37
N LEU A 248 12.92 -4.25 -11.40
CA LEU A 248 12.64 -3.32 -10.32
C LEU A 248 11.43 -2.45 -10.67
N GLY A 249 10.95 -1.68 -9.71
CA GLY A 249 9.82 -0.78 -9.90
C GLY A 249 10.01 0.56 -9.19
N ILE A 250 9.43 1.57 -9.82
CA ILE A 250 9.22 2.89 -9.22
C ILE A 250 7.74 3.07 -8.98
N GLN A 251 7.37 3.58 -7.81
CA GLN A 251 5.99 3.94 -7.52
C GLN A 251 5.80 5.45 -7.46
N PHE A 252 4.62 5.86 -7.86
CA PHE A 252 4.10 7.21 -7.64
C PHE A 252 2.93 7.12 -6.67
N ILE A 253 2.92 8.00 -5.68
CA ILE A 253 1.83 8.14 -4.70
C ILE A 253 1.17 9.49 -5.00
N GLY A 254 -0.15 9.48 -5.25
CA GLY A 254 -0.96 10.66 -5.51
C GLY A 254 -1.72 11.15 -4.28
N ASN A 255 -2.31 12.33 -4.39
CA ASN A 255 -3.23 12.82 -3.37
C ASN A 255 -4.58 12.10 -3.46
N ILE A 256 -5.38 12.21 -2.43
CA ILE A 256 -6.71 11.57 -2.33
C ILE A 256 -7.60 12.04 -3.47
N LEU A 257 -8.22 11.08 -4.19
CA LEU A 257 -9.09 11.28 -5.36
C LEU A 257 -8.41 11.96 -6.56
N GLU A 258 -7.08 11.93 -6.62
CA GLU A 258 -6.30 12.46 -7.74
C GLU A 258 -5.74 11.34 -8.63
N GLU A 259 -6.48 10.24 -8.79
CA GLU A 259 -6.07 9.10 -9.59
C GLU A 259 -5.82 9.46 -11.06
N SER A 260 -6.57 10.40 -11.63
CA SER A 260 -6.35 10.89 -13.01
C SER A 260 -4.94 11.46 -13.19
N SER A 261 -4.52 12.36 -12.30
CA SER A 261 -3.18 12.95 -12.31
C SER A 261 -2.10 11.89 -12.08
N LEU A 262 -2.35 10.97 -11.15
CA LEU A 262 -1.44 9.87 -10.82
C LEU A 262 -1.24 8.90 -12.00
N LEU A 263 -2.31 8.50 -12.67
CA LEU A 263 -2.26 7.65 -13.86
C LEU A 263 -1.56 8.35 -15.02
N ASN A 264 -1.79 9.66 -15.19
CA ASN A 264 -1.15 10.46 -16.22
C ASN A 264 0.38 10.54 -16.04
N ILE A 265 0.88 10.88 -14.85
CA ILE A 265 2.32 10.90 -14.59
C ILE A 265 2.94 9.52 -14.77
N SER A 266 2.28 8.47 -14.27
CA SER A 266 2.76 7.10 -14.39
C SER A 266 2.84 6.62 -15.83
N ASN A 267 1.85 6.99 -16.65
CA ASN A 267 1.85 6.67 -18.08
C ASN A 267 2.97 7.42 -18.83
N LYS A 268 3.14 8.72 -18.57
CA LYS A 268 4.25 9.51 -19.14
C LYS A 268 5.59 8.90 -18.76
N PHE A 269 5.75 8.51 -17.51
CA PHE A 269 6.98 7.86 -17.03
C PHE A 269 7.20 6.50 -17.67
N GLN A 270 6.17 5.66 -17.82
CA GLN A 270 6.27 4.34 -18.44
C GLN A 270 6.63 4.41 -19.92
N LEU A 271 5.98 5.30 -20.68
CA LEU A 271 6.21 5.44 -22.12
C LEU A 271 7.61 5.99 -22.43
N GLY A 272 8.17 6.86 -21.60
CA GLY A 272 9.42 7.53 -21.85
C GLY A 272 9.34 8.56 -22.98
N GLU A 273 10.50 8.97 -23.47
CA GLU A 273 10.55 9.72 -24.73
C GLU A 273 10.14 8.81 -25.88
N LYS A 274 9.17 9.25 -26.67
CA LYS A 274 8.83 8.61 -27.96
C LYS A 274 9.83 9.01 -29.04
#